data_e7b5b45f1a634842eaa840eeeea64fbf
#
_entry.id   e7b5b45f1a634842eaa840eeeea64fbf
#
_cell.length_a   1.000
_cell.length_b   1.000
_cell.length_c   1.000
_cell.angle_alpha   90.00
_cell.angle_beta   90.00
_cell.angle_gamma   90.00
#
_symmetry.space_group_name_H-M   'P 1'
#
loop_
_entity.id
_entity.type
_entity.pdbx_description
1 polymer ?
#
loop_
_entity_poly.entity_id
_entity_poly.type
_entity_poly.pdbx_seq_one_letter_code
_entity_poly.pdbx_strand_id
1 'polypeptide(L)'
;MVQGPIAAVVMQLSLKYVKASLIYLAAGGTLLLLTFAHALPFDMTAFYFMQLYGFVAMMIFGLSYLFVPSFAHAFLHSLRLAKLQFWIMNFGIIGMTTAFSGLIPYNLDIRYVVVGSLVVLVLALYMHVYNLWRTMRAWKGSPGEKLAREASAPKIA
;
A
#
# COMPACT_ATOMS: atom_id res chain seq x y z
N MET A 1 -0.92 -24.17 -3.79
CA MET A 1 -1.70 -23.08 -3.18
C MET A 1 -1.61 -23.24 -1.67
N VAL A 2 -1.15 -22.20 -0.97
CA VAL A 2 -1.13 -22.22 0.51
C VAL A 2 -2.57 -22.10 0.98
N GLN A 3 -3.20 -23.24 1.24
CA GLN A 3 -4.55 -23.31 1.82
C GLN A 3 -4.39 -23.35 3.35
N GLY A 4 -4.75 -22.25 4.01
CA GLY A 4 -4.71 -22.17 5.46
C GLY A 4 -5.33 -20.86 5.97
N PRO A 5 -5.68 -20.78 7.25
CA PRO A 5 -6.31 -19.58 7.83
C PRO A 5 -5.48 -18.30 7.62
N ILE A 6 -4.16 -18.41 7.54
CA ILE A 6 -3.26 -17.28 7.29
C ILE A 6 -3.43 -16.72 5.86
N ALA A 7 -3.58 -17.58 4.84
CA ALA A 7 -3.82 -17.16 3.48
C ALA A 7 -5.13 -16.37 3.34
N ALA A 8 -6.18 -16.81 4.02
CA ALA A 8 -7.46 -16.09 4.05
C ALA A 8 -7.31 -14.69 4.68
N VAL A 9 -6.53 -14.54 5.75
CA VAL A 9 -6.30 -13.25 6.39
C VAL A 9 -5.49 -12.31 5.49
N VAL A 10 -4.47 -12.81 4.79
CA VAL A 10 -3.69 -12.02 3.81
C VAL A 10 -4.58 -11.56 2.65
N MET A 11 -5.42 -12.45 2.13
CA MET A 11 -6.37 -12.11 1.08
C MET A 11 -7.38 -11.05 1.53
N GLN A 12 -7.93 -11.16 2.74
CA GLN A 12 -8.84 -10.15 3.29
C GLN A 12 -8.15 -8.79 3.44
N LEU A 13 -6.88 -8.77 3.86
CA LEU A 13 -6.10 -7.53 3.96
C LEU A 13 -5.86 -6.91 2.58
N SER A 14 -5.43 -7.71 1.60
CA SER A 14 -5.26 -7.27 0.21
C SER A 14 -6.55 -6.67 -0.35
N LEU A 15 -7.69 -7.34 -0.15
CA LEU A 15 -8.99 -6.83 -0.58
C LEU A 15 -9.39 -5.52 0.11
N LYS A 16 -8.97 -5.26 1.36
CA LYS A 16 -9.19 -3.96 2.01
C LYS A 16 -8.43 -2.84 1.30
N TYR A 17 -7.17 -3.07 0.92
CA TYR A 17 -6.39 -2.11 0.13
C TYR A 17 -7.05 -1.84 -1.23
N VAL A 18 -7.45 -2.89 -1.94
CA VAL A 18 -8.12 -2.77 -3.25
C VAL A 18 -9.45 -2.02 -3.13
N LYS A 19 -10.27 -2.33 -2.13
CA LYS A 19 -11.54 -1.60 -1.90
C LYS A 19 -11.29 -0.13 -1.59
N ALA A 20 -10.31 0.17 -0.72
CA ALA A 20 -9.94 1.54 -0.41
C ALA A 20 -9.44 2.29 -1.66
N SER A 21 -8.62 1.66 -2.50
CA SER A 21 -8.14 2.26 -3.74
C SER A 21 -9.28 2.61 -4.70
N LEU A 22 -10.28 1.74 -4.85
CA LEU A 22 -11.45 2.02 -5.68
C LEU A 22 -12.31 3.17 -5.12
N ILE A 23 -12.41 3.28 -3.79
CA ILE A 23 -13.07 4.43 -3.16
C ILE A 23 -12.32 5.72 -3.47
N TYR A 24 -10.98 5.73 -3.40
CA TYR A 24 -10.17 6.89 -3.76
C TYR A 24 -10.28 7.24 -5.24
N LEU A 25 -10.36 6.25 -6.13
CA LEU A 25 -10.59 6.47 -7.56
C LEU A 25 -11.91 7.22 -7.78
N ALA A 26 -13.00 6.72 -7.20
CA ALA A 26 -14.33 7.32 -7.34
C ALA A 26 -14.39 8.71 -6.69
N ALA A 27 -13.86 8.85 -5.47
CA ALA A 27 -13.82 10.13 -4.76
C ALA A 27 -12.97 11.17 -5.50
N GLY A 28 -11.80 10.78 -6.02
CA GLY A 28 -10.94 11.67 -6.79
C GLY A 28 -11.59 12.09 -8.11
N GLY A 29 -12.25 11.18 -8.82
CA GLY A 29 -13.01 11.51 -10.05
C GLY A 29 -14.16 12.50 -9.76
N THR A 30 -14.88 12.28 -8.66
CA THR A 30 -15.93 13.21 -8.21
C THR A 30 -15.34 14.57 -7.84
N LEU A 31 -14.22 14.59 -7.11
CA LEU A 31 -13.52 15.82 -6.75
C LEU A 31 -13.10 16.62 -7.99
N LEU A 32 -12.53 15.93 -8.98
CA LEU A 32 -12.14 16.55 -10.25
C LEU A 32 -13.34 17.21 -10.95
N LEU A 33 -14.47 16.48 -11.05
CA LEU A 33 -15.69 17.00 -11.64
C LEU A 33 -16.19 18.26 -10.91
N LEU A 34 -16.24 18.24 -9.59
CA LEU A 34 -16.70 19.37 -8.78
C LEU A 34 -15.76 20.57 -8.88
N THR A 35 -14.46 20.34 -9.02
CA THR A 35 -13.47 21.41 -9.23
C THR A 35 -13.69 22.10 -10.58
N PHE A 36 -13.86 21.32 -11.66
CA PHE A 36 -14.15 21.87 -12.99
C PHE A 36 -15.51 22.57 -13.06
N ALA A 37 -16.50 22.09 -12.31
CA ALA A 37 -17.80 22.75 -12.22
C ALA A 37 -17.76 24.04 -11.35
N HIS A 38 -16.60 24.46 -10.83
CA HIS A 38 -16.41 25.57 -9.89
C HIS A 38 -17.26 25.47 -8.64
N ALA A 39 -17.70 24.25 -8.28
CA ALA A 39 -18.51 24.00 -7.09
C ALA A 39 -17.69 23.99 -5.79
N LEU A 40 -16.38 23.70 -5.89
CA LEU A 40 -15.48 23.62 -4.74
C LEU A 40 -14.12 24.28 -5.04
N PRO A 41 -13.49 24.94 -4.06
CA PRO A 41 -12.21 25.62 -4.21
C PRO A 41 -11.01 24.66 -4.06
N PHE A 42 -11.10 23.43 -4.59
CA PHE A 42 -10.02 22.47 -4.50
C PHE A 42 -8.90 22.77 -5.50
N ASP A 43 -7.64 22.65 -5.04
CA ASP A 43 -6.49 22.64 -5.91
C ASP A 43 -6.37 21.29 -6.64
N MET A 44 -5.93 21.31 -7.90
CA MET A 44 -5.65 20.10 -8.69
C MET A 44 -4.65 19.16 -7.98
N THR A 45 -3.80 19.71 -7.14
CA THR A 45 -2.83 18.96 -6.33
C THR A 45 -3.54 17.96 -5.41
N ALA A 46 -4.68 18.32 -4.80
CA ALA A 46 -5.48 17.40 -3.99
C ALA A 46 -5.94 16.17 -4.80
N PHE A 47 -6.42 16.41 -6.03
CA PHE A 47 -6.80 15.34 -6.95
C PHE A 47 -5.61 14.44 -7.28
N TYR A 48 -4.45 14.99 -7.64
CA TYR A 48 -3.27 14.18 -7.97
C TYR A 48 -2.80 13.30 -6.80
N PHE A 49 -2.78 13.83 -5.58
CA PHE A 49 -2.42 13.05 -4.41
C PHE A 49 -3.43 11.92 -4.14
N MET A 50 -4.72 12.20 -4.27
CA MET A 50 -5.76 11.19 -4.09
C MET A 50 -5.66 10.07 -5.15
N GLN A 51 -5.40 10.42 -6.41
CA GLN A 51 -5.26 9.42 -7.47
C GLN A 51 -3.95 8.64 -7.36
N LEU A 52 -2.82 9.32 -7.15
CA LEU A 52 -1.52 8.65 -7.14
C LEU A 52 -1.32 7.79 -5.89
N TYR A 53 -1.58 8.34 -4.71
CA TYR A 53 -1.37 7.61 -3.46
C TYR A 53 -2.61 6.84 -3.01
N GLY A 54 -3.79 7.41 -3.17
CA GLY A 54 -5.05 6.77 -2.77
C GLY A 54 -5.45 5.63 -3.72
N PHE A 55 -5.44 5.85 -5.02
CA PHE A 55 -5.81 4.80 -5.96
C PHE A 55 -4.60 3.95 -6.36
N VAL A 56 -3.58 4.51 -7.03
CA VAL A 56 -2.50 3.72 -7.65
C VAL A 56 -1.65 3.03 -6.57
N ALA A 57 -1.11 3.76 -5.58
CA ALA A 57 -0.23 3.17 -4.60
C ALA A 57 -0.95 2.16 -3.69
N MET A 58 -2.18 2.46 -3.25
CA MET A 58 -2.97 1.51 -2.45
C MET A 58 -3.32 0.25 -3.23
N MET A 59 -3.62 0.35 -4.53
CA MET A 59 -3.86 -0.81 -5.41
C MET A 59 -2.61 -1.67 -5.51
N ILE A 60 -1.45 -1.05 -5.80
CA ILE A 60 -0.16 -1.76 -5.89
C ILE A 60 0.17 -2.46 -4.56
N PHE A 61 -0.01 -1.79 -3.41
CA PHE A 61 0.26 -2.36 -2.10
C PHE A 61 -0.67 -3.54 -1.80
N GLY A 62 -1.95 -3.42 -2.12
CA GLY A 62 -2.90 -4.52 -1.97
C GLY A 62 -2.51 -5.74 -2.79
N LEU A 63 -2.22 -5.56 -4.06
CA LEU A 63 -1.82 -6.63 -4.97
C LEU A 63 -0.46 -7.24 -4.58
N SER A 64 0.51 -6.42 -4.18
CA SER A 64 1.83 -6.92 -3.77
C SER A 64 1.77 -7.79 -2.51
N TYR A 65 0.90 -7.48 -1.56
CA TYR A 65 0.67 -8.32 -0.39
C TYR A 65 0.04 -9.68 -0.71
N LEU A 66 -0.67 -9.79 -1.85
CA LEU A 66 -1.20 -11.04 -2.33
C LEU A 66 -0.17 -11.81 -3.15
N PHE A 67 0.45 -11.15 -4.12
CA PHE A 67 1.30 -11.82 -5.11
C PHE A 67 2.68 -12.17 -4.55
N VAL A 68 3.34 -11.27 -3.82
CA VAL A 68 4.73 -11.52 -3.36
C VAL A 68 4.82 -12.74 -2.46
N PRO A 69 3.99 -12.93 -1.43
CA PRO A 69 4.00 -14.16 -0.64
C PRO A 69 3.66 -15.41 -1.47
N SER A 70 2.73 -15.26 -2.44
CA SER A 70 2.32 -16.39 -3.30
C SER A 70 3.46 -16.85 -4.21
N PHE A 71 4.16 -15.93 -4.86
CA PHE A 71 5.30 -16.25 -5.72
C PHE A 71 6.54 -16.70 -4.93
N ALA A 72 6.78 -16.08 -3.77
CA ALA A 72 7.88 -16.46 -2.90
C ALA A 72 7.62 -17.76 -2.12
N HIS A 73 6.44 -18.37 -2.24
CA HIS A 73 6.04 -19.53 -1.42
C HIS A 73 6.34 -19.34 0.06
N ALA A 74 6.23 -18.11 0.55
CA ALA A 74 6.55 -17.69 1.90
C ALA A 74 5.36 -16.99 2.55
N PHE A 75 5.27 -17.06 3.87
CA PHE A 75 4.29 -16.27 4.60
C PHE A 75 4.72 -14.80 4.67
N LEU A 76 3.73 -13.90 4.64
CA LEU A 76 3.98 -12.48 4.86
C LEU A 76 4.69 -12.28 6.21
N HIS A 77 5.80 -11.52 6.21
CA HIS A 77 6.63 -11.33 7.38
C HIS A 77 5.85 -10.81 8.59
N SER A 78 5.00 -9.81 8.41
CA SER A 78 4.18 -9.26 9.49
C SER A 78 2.83 -8.74 8.99
N LEU A 79 1.76 -9.41 9.39
CA LEU A 79 0.38 -8.96 9.18
C LEU A 79 0.03 -7.71 9.99
N ARG A 80 0.62 -7.56 11.19
CA ARG A 80 0.39 -6.38 12.04
C ARG A 80 0.95 -5.13 11.38
N LEU A 81 2.15 -5.23 10.84
CA LEU A 81 2.81 -4.14 10.12
C LEU A 81 2.00 -3.71 8.88
N ALA A 82 1.49 -4.68 8.11
CA ALA A 82 0.68 -4.40 6.94
C ALA A 82 -0.68 -3.75 7.28
N LYS A 83 -1.31 -4.14 8.39
CA LYS A 83 -2.53 -3.48 8.89
C LYS A 83 -2.26 -2.07 9.36
N LEU A 84 -1.16 -1.85 10.10
CA LEU A 84 -0.77 -0.52 10.57
C LEU A 84 -0.46 0.40 9.40
N GLN A 85 0.30 -0.08 8.42
CA GLN A 85 0.60 0.65 7.20
C GLN A 85 -0.66 1.09 6.46
N PHE A 86 -1.69 0.24 6.38
CA PHE A 86 -2.99 0.60 5.77
C PHE A 86 -3.56 1.88 6.39
N TRP A 87 -3.59 1.98 7.72
CA TRP A 87 -4.12 3.14 8.41
C TRP A 87 -3.22 4.37 8.25
N ILE A 88 -1.90 4.20 8.42
CA ILE A 88 -0.93 5.28 8.25
C ILE A 88 -1.03 5.88 6.83
N MET A 89 -1.14 5.02 5.81
CA MET A 89 -1.31 5.47 4.42
C MET A 89 -2.58 6.29 4.25
N ASN A 90 -3.72 5.83 4.77
CA ASN A 90 -4.99 6.57 4.69
C ASN A 90 -4.91 7.93 5.40
N PHE A 91 -4.29 8.00 6.59
CA PHE A 91 -4.09 9.28 7.28
C PHE A 91 -3.23 10.25 6.47
N GLY A 92 -2.15 9.77 5.84
CA GLY A 92 -1.31 10.59 4.98
C GLY A 92 -2.05 11.13 3.75
N ILE A 93 -2.85 10.28 3.07
CA ILE A 93 -3.64 10.68 1.90
C ILE A 93 -4.70 11.72 2.29
N ILE A 94 -5.44 11.48 3.37
CA ILE A 94 -6.47 12.41 3.86
C ILE A 94 -5.81 13.74 4.25
N GLY A 95 -4.69 13.72 4.97
CA GLY A 95 -3.97 14.92 5.36
C GLY A 95 -3.51 15.74 4.15
N MET A 96 -2.92 15.10 3.12
CA MET A 96 -2.53 15.78 1.88
C MET A 96 -3.73 16.34 1.13
N THR A 97 -4.80 15.57 0.97
CA THR A 97 -6.01 16.02 0.29
C THR A 97 -6.64 17.21 1.02
N THR A 98 -6.69 17.17 2.37
CA THR A 98 -7.20 18.28 3.18
C THR A 98 -6.31 19.52 3.06
N ALA A 99 -4.98 19.35 3.01
CA ALA A 99 -4.06 20.47 2.86
C ALA A 99 -4.33 21.30 1.59
N PHE A 100 -4.68 20.65 0.50
CA PHE A 100 -4.96 21.30 -0.79
C PHE A 100 -6.45 21.49 -1.08
N SER A 101 -7.31 21.24 -0.11
CA SER A 101 -8.77 21.40 -0.27
C SER A 101 -9.27 22.83 -0.11
N GLY A 102 -8.44 23.76 0.37
CA GLY A 102 -8.89 25.10 0.76
C GLY A 102 -9.73 25.14 2.06
N LEU A 103 -9.88 23.99 2.74
CA LEU A 103 -10.67 23.88 3.96
C LEU A 103 -9.87 24.16 5.24
N ILE A 104 -8.55 24.35 5.13
CA ILE A 104 -7.69 24.62 6.29
C ILE A 104 -7.91 26.07 6.74
N PRO A 105 -8.16 26.30 8.04
CA PRO A 105 -8.29 27.63 8.58
C PRO A 105 -7.01 28.47 8.39
N TYR A 106 -7.15 29.76 8.10
CA TYR A 106 -6.03 30.69 7.84
C TYR A 106 -5.02 30.83 8.99
N ASN A 107 -5.40 30.42 10.20
CA ASN A 107 -4.53 30.43 11.38
C ASN A 107 -3.58 29.22 11.47
N LEU A 108 -3.80 28.19 10.66
CA LEU A 108 -2.95 27.01 10.59
C LEU A 108 -2.03 27.11 9.37
N ASP A 109 -0.72 27.10 9.60
CA ASP A 109 0.24 27.06 8.48
C ASP A 109 0.13 25.73 7.73
N ILE A 110 -0.37 25.79 6.51
CA ILE A 110 -0.55 24.65 5.60
C ILE A 110 0.71 23.81 5.46
N ARG A 111 1.92 24.43 5.59
CA ARG A 111 3.20 23.73 5.47
C ARG A 111 3.34 22.60 6.48
N TYR A 112 2.88 22.80 7.73
CA TYR A 112 2.96 21.74 8.75
C TYR A 112 2.07 20.56 8.39
N VAL A 113 0.88 20.80 7.84
CA VAL A 113 -0.03 19.73 7.41
C VAL A 113 0.57 18.96 6.23
N VAL A 114 1.12 19.68 5.23
CA VAL A 114 1.77 19.07 4.06
C VAL A 114 2.98 18.25 4.49
N VAL A 115 3.92 18.83 5.25
CA VAL A 115 5.13 18.13 5.69
C VAL A 115 4.78 16.94 6.58
N GLY A 116 3.87 17.10 7.53
CA GLY A 116 3.41 16.01 8.39
C GLY A 116 2.80 14.86 7.59
N SER A 117 1.93 15.18 6.64
CA SER A 117 1.30 14.16 5.77
C SER A 117 2.31 13.46 4.87
N LEU A 118 3.29 14.18 4.32
CA LEU A 118 4.38 13.59 3.53
C LEU A 118 5.23 12.64 4.37
N VAL A 119 5.61 13.03 5.58
CA VAL A 119 6.35 12.14 6.51
C VAL A 119 5.57 10.86 6.78
N VAL A 120 4.27 10.97 7.01
CA VAL A 120 3.39 9.82 7.23
C VAL A 120 3.31 8.92 6.00
N LEU A 121 3.21 9.48 4.79
CA LEU A 121 3.21 8.72 3.53
C LEU A 121 4.55 8.00 3.29
N VAL A 122 5.67 8.69 3.51
CA VAL A 122 7.01 8.11 3.39
C VAL A 122 7.20 6.98 4.39
N LEU A 123 6.75 7.15 5.62
CA LEU A 123 6.77 6.09 6.64
C LEU A 123 5.98 4.86 6.19
N ALA A 124 4.77 5.06 5.66
CA ALA A 124 3.95 3.96 5.12
C ALA A 124 4.67 3.22 3.98
N LEU A 125 5.36 3.95 3.09
CA LEU A 125 6.15 3.39 2.00
C LEU A 125 7.31 2.52 2.53
N TYR A 126 8.09 3.03 3.50
CA TYR A 126 9.18 2.26 4.11
C TYR A 126 8.67 1.01 4.82
N MET A 127 7.55 1.10 5.54
CA MET A 127 6.91 -0.06 6.17
C MET A 127 6.55 -1.13 5.14
N HIS A 128 6.02 -0.72 3.97
CA HIS A 128 5.69 -1.62 2.87
C HIS A 128 6.93 -2.32 2.33
N VAL A 129 7.94 -1.54 1.93
CA VAL A 129 9.21 -2.06 1.40
C VAL A 129 9.87 -3.01 2.39
N TYR A 130 9.95 -2.63 3.67
CA TYR A 130 10.53 -3.48 4.71
C TYR A 130 9.80 -4.82 4.84
N ASN A 131 8.45 -4.78 4.89
CA ASN A 131 7.65 -5.98 5.08
C ASN A 131 7.79 -6.95 3.89
N LEU A 132 7.77 -6.43 2.66
CA LEU A 132 7.97 -7.25 1.47
C LEU A 132 9.42 -7.76 1.34
N TRP A 133 10.40 -6.92 1.63
CA TRP A 133 11.81 -7.31 1.61
C TRP A 133 12.09 -8.48 2.55
N ARG A 134 11.55 -8.39 3.77
CA ARG A 134 11.66 -9.48 4.76
C ARG A 134 10.93 -10.74 4.31
N THR A 135 9.78 -10.60 3.66
CA THR A 135 9.04 -11.72 3.07
C THR A 135 9.84 -12.41 1.97
N MET A 136 10.44 -11.64 1.06
CA MET A 136 11.26 -12.19 -0.02
C MET A 136 12.55 -12.86 0.49
N ARG A 137 13.18 -12.32 1.53
CA ARG A 137 14.35 -12.94 2.15
C ARG A 137 14.06 -14.30 2.81
N ALA A 138 12.82 -14.56 3.17
CA ALA A 138 12.40 -15.84 3.70
C ALA A 138 12.21 -16.92 2.60
N TRP A 139 12.36 -16.54 1.32
CA TRP A 139 12.26 -17.48 0.20
C TRP A 139 13.44 -18.46 0.23
N LYS A 140 13.12 -19.74 0.37
CA LYS A 140 14.11 -20.86 0.44
C LYS A 140 14.23 -21.64 -0.86
N GLY A 141 13.91 -21.05 -2.00
CA GLY A 141 13.87 -21.75 -3.29
C GLY A 141 12.57 -22.56 -3.49
N SER A 142 12.25 -22.87 -4.74
CA SER A 142 11.11 -23.74 -5.04
C SER A 142 11.41 -25.18 -4.62
N PRO A 143 10.41 -26.02 -4.33
CA PRO A 143 10.62 -27.46 -4.04
C PRO A 143 11.41 -28.16 -5.15
N GLY A 144 11.19 -27.79 -6.42
CA GLY A 144 11.94 -28.34 -7.56
C GLY A 144 13.42 -27.93 -7.57
N GLU A 145 13.74 -26.71 -7.14
CA GLU A 145 15.13 -26.24 -7.04
C GLU A 145 15.89 -26.95 -5.90
N LYS A 146 15.22 -27.27 -4.82
CA LYS A 146 15.80 -28.08 -3.73
C LYS A 146 16.10 -29.50 -4.21
N LEU A 147 15.13 -30.14 -4.88
CA LEU A 147 15.32 -31.48 -5.45
C LEU A 147 16.45 -31.48 -6.49
N ALA A 148 16.56 -30.46 -7.34
CA ALA A 148 17.65 -30.33 -8.30
C ALA A 148 19.00 -30.16 -7.61
N ARG A 149 19.08 -29.38 -6.52
CA ARG A 149 20.33 -29.25 -5.72
C ARG A 149 20.69 -30.55 -5.00
N GLU A 150 19.72 -31.24 -4.44
CA GLU A 150 19.94 -32.54 -3.79
C GLU A 150 20.41 -33.62 -4.81
N ALA A 151 19.81 -33.59 -6.01
CA ALA A 151 20.22 -34.52 -7.09
C ALA A 151 21.61 -34.20 -7.64
N SER A 152 22.08 -32.95 -7.63
CA SER A 152 23.36 -32.50 -8.08
C SER A 152 24.48 -32.56 -7.01
N ALA A 153 24.12 -32.81 -5.75
CA ALA A 153 25.08 -32.92 -4.67
C ALA A 153 25.96 -34.20 -4.87
N PRO A 154 27.29 -34.10 -4.76
CA PRO A 154 28.17 -35.28 -4.90
C PRO A 154 27.81 -36.29 -3.80
N LYS A 155 27.42 -37.50 -4.19
CA LYS A 155 27.25 -38.60 -3.24
C LYS A 155 28.63 -38.91 -2.68
N ILE A 156 28.91 -38.44 -1.47
CA ILE A 156 30.11 -38.79 -0.73
C ILE A 156 29.95 -40.30 -0.40
N ALA A 157 30.73 -41.13 -1.05
CA ALA A 157 30.82 -42.56 -0.80
C ALA A 157 31.78 -42.82 0.38
#